data_06fcf0818594f1a0f85511d8b8e494b0
#
_entry.id   06fcf0818594f1a0f85511d8b8e494b0
#
_cell.length_a   1.000
_cell.length_b   1.000
_cell.length_c   1.000
_cell.angle_alpha   90.00
_cell.angle_beta   90.00
_cell.angle_gamma   90.00
#
_symmetry.space_group_name_H-M   'P 1'
#
loop_
_entity.id
_entity.type
_entity.pdbx_description
1 polymer ?
#
loop_
_entity_poly.entity_id
_entity_poly.type
_entity_poly.pdbx_seq_one_letter_code
_entity_poly.pdbx_strand_id
1 'polypeptide(L)'
;MIPHVEAVDITREYDSVPALDRVSIAAHLGQVTTVVGVNGSGKTTLLKILAGLDTSTAGRVLIEGCEADPTQLRTHSTMVFQRSVMFGTSVYNNVAYGLKIEGVPSHEISLRVKSALAAVNLEGFERRHARKLSSGEQQRVAMARALALERGVLLVDEPTANLDPANAMIIERAIKDSARSRAVLLSSHNLPQARRLSQHVVHLYRGRVVEEGEPSSFFTNPRDERTKLFIEGELQF
;
A
#
# COMPACT_ATOMS: atom_id res chain seq x y z
N MET A 1 4.58 16.29 14.37
CA MET A 1 5.56 15.49 13.59
C MET A 1 5.21 15.70 12.12
N ILE A 2 6.19 16.01 11.27
CA ILE A 2 5.94 16.22 9.83
C ILE A 2 5.63 14.85 9.21
N PRO A 3 4.52 14.70 8.41
CA PRO A 3 4.22 13.47 7.70
C PRO A 3 5.34 13.12 6.71
N HIS A 4 5.60 11.84 6.51
CA HIS A 4 6.57 11.40 5.51
C HIS A 4 6.01 11.49 4.09
N VAL A 5 4.70 11.23 3.94
CA VAL A 5 3.93 11.54 2.72
C VAL A 5 2.54 12.05 3.13
N GLU A 6 2.05 13.04 2.41
CA GLU A 6 0.75 13.68 2.67
C GLU A 6 0.04 14.01 1.36
N ALA A 7 -1.22 13.64 1.26
CA ALA A 7 -2.14 14.16 0.26
C ALA A 7 -2.88 15.36 0.85
N VAL A 8 -2.95 16.48 0.13
CA VAL A 8 -3.63 17.70 0.56
C VAL A 8 -4.68 18.07 -0.48
N ASP A 9 -5.95 18.00 -0.09
CA ASP A 9 -7.14 18.33 -0.88
C ASP A 9 -7.16 17.68 -2.28
N ILE A 10 -6.71 16.43 -2.36
CA ILE A 10 -6.65 15.69 -3.62
C ILE A 10 -8.04 15.49 -4.20
N THR A 11 -8.23 16.02 -5.41
CA THR A 11 -9.39 15.76 -6.25
C THR A 11 -8.95 14.99 -7.49
N ARG A 12 -9.70 13.97 -7.88
CA ARG A 12 -9.48 13.22 -9.13
C ARG A 12 -10.80 12.90 -9.80
N GLU A 13 -10.92 13.28 -11.04
CA GLU A 13 -12.09 13.00 -11.89
C GLU A 13 -11.66 12.16 -13.09
N TYR A 14 -12.50 11.19 -13.46
CA TYR A 14 -12.43 10.44 -14.71
C TYR A 14 -13.72 10.68 -15.49
N ASP A 15 -13.63 11.24 -16.69
CA ASP A 15 -14.78 11.55 -17.54
C ASP A 15 -15.90 12.30 -16.79
N SER A 16 -15.51 13.30 -15.99
CA SER A 16 -16.40 14.12 -15.14
C SER A 16 -17.05 13.35 -13.97
N VAL A 17 -16.62 12.13 -13.70
CA VAL A 17 -17.05 11.36 -12.51
C VAL A 17 -15.98 11.48 -11.43
N PRO A 18 -16.31 12.04 -10.26
CA PRO A 18 -15.34 12.20 -9.18
C PRO A 18 -14.99 10.85 -8.55
N ALA A 19 -13.72 10.46 -8.63
CA ALA A 19 -13.17 9.31 -7.91
C ALA A 19 -12.62 9.71 -6.54
N LEU A 20 -12.12 10.96 -6.42
CA LEU A 20 -11.69 11.58 -5.17
C LEU A 20 -12.16 13.04 -5.15
N ASP A 21 -12.62 13.51 -4.00
CA ASP A 21 -13.10 14.87 -3.79
C ASP A 21 -12.49 15.44 -2.49
N ARG A 22 -11.48 16.30 -2.64
CA ARG A 22 -10.74 16.99 -1.57
C ARG A 22 -10.28 16.05 -0.46
N VAL A 23 -9.64 14.95 -0.84
CA VAL A 23 -9.09 13.98 0.10
C VAL A 23 -7.77 14.49 0.67
N SER A 24 -7.71 14.61 1.99
CA SER A 24 -6.47 14.87 2.73
C SER A 24 -6.16 13.68 3.62
N ILE A 25 -4.93 13.17 3.58
CA ILE A 25 -4.47 12.03 4.37
C ILE A 25 -2.96 12.12 4.56
N ALA A 26 -2.49 11.74 5.75
CA ALA A 26 -1.08 11.72 6.09
C ALA A 26 -0.60 10.31 6.48
N ALA A 27 0.63 9.97 6.11
CA ALA A 27 1.30 8.77 6.58
C ALA A 27 2.66 9.12 7.19
N HIS A 28 2.93 8.54 8.35
CA HIS A 28 4.12 8.83 9.16
C HIS A 28 5.08 7.65 9.19
N LEU A 29 6.38 7.95 9.29
CA LEU A 29 7.40 6.93 9.56
C LEU A 29 7.07 6.16 10.83
N GLY A 30 7.29 4.86 10.82
CA GLY A 30 7.02 4.02 11.98
C GLY A 30 5.56 3.60 12.13
N GLN A 31 4.67 3.97 11.19
CA GLN A 31 3.23 3.72 11.30
C GLN A 31 2.66 3.05 10.05
N VAL A 32 1.63 2.24 10.27
CA VAL A 32 0.70 1.77 9.24
C VAL A 32 -0.56 2.62 9.32
N THR A 33 -0.80 3.44 8.30
CA THR A 33 -2.07 4.13 8.08
C THR A 33 -2.91 3.26 7.15
N THR A 34 -4.11 2.86 7.57
CA THR A 34 -4.98 2.03 6.72
C THR A 34 -6.18 2.82 6.22
N VAL A 35 -6.34 2.87 4.91
CA VAL A 35 -7.54 3.41 4.25
C VAL A 35 -8.54 2.27 4.09
N VAL A 36 -9.64 2.37 4.81
CA VAL A 36 -10.77 1.43 4.71
C VAL A 36 -11.91 2.04 3.91
N GLY A 37 -12.77 1.19 3.38
CA GLY A 37 -13.96 1.62 2.64
C GLY A 37 -14.43 0.55 1.65
N VAL A 38 -15.65 0.69 1.18
CA VAL A 38 -16.26 -0.22 0.20
C VAL A 38 -15.52 -0.19 -1.15
N ASN A 39 -15.79 -1.17 -2.02
CA ASN A 39 -15.23 -1.15 -3.38
C ASN A 39 -15.73 0.11 -4.11
N GLY A 40 -14.88 0.71 -4.94
CA GLY A 40 -15.22 1.96 -5.65
C GLY A 40 -15.10 3.24 -4.80
N SER A 41 -14.74 3.18 -3.51
CA SER A 41 -14.63 4.38 -2.67
C SER A 41 -13.47 5.32 -3.02
N GLY A 42 -12.52 4.90 -3.90
CA GLY A 42 -11.37 5.71 -4.32
C GLY A 42 -10.01 5.28 -3.75
N LYS A 43 -9.95 4.22 -2.92
CA LYS A 43 -8.70 3.76 -2.25
C LYS A 43 -7.54 3.55 -3.22
N THR A 44 -7.73 2.75 -4.25
CA THR A 44 -6.70 2.46 -5.27
C THR A 44 -6.27 3.72 -6.02
N THR A 45 -7.20 4.62 -6.34
CA THR A 45 -6.92 5.91 -6.99
C THR A 45 -6.01 6.77 -6.11
N LEU A 46 -6.33 6.88 -4.82
CA LEU A 46 -5.51 7.61 -3.86
C LEU A 46 -4.09 7.04 -3.77
N LEU A 47 -3.96 5.71 -3.62
CA LEU A 47 -2.65 5.07 -3.56
C LEU A 47 -1.84 5.29 -4.86
N LYS A 48 -2.48 5.22 -6.03
CA LYS A 48 -1.81 5.48 -7.31
C LYS A 48 -1.31 6.92 -7.43
N ILE A 49 -2.06 7.90 -6.96
CA ILE A 49 -1.62 9.30 -6.95
C ILE A 49 -0.41 9.47 -6.03
N LEU A 50 -0.45 8.91 -4.81
CA LEU A 50 0.68 8.92 -3.88
C LEU A 50 1.91 8.15 -4.39
N ALA A 51 1.70 7.19 -5.29
CA ALA A 51 2.78 6.47 -5.98
C ALA A 51 3.35 7.22 -7.19
N GLY A 52 2.77 8.35 -7.59
CA GLY A 52 3.09 9.04 -8.84
C GLY A 52 2.73 8.25 -10.10
N LEU A 53 1.78 7.31 -9.99
CA LEU A 53 1.27 6.47 -11.09
C LEU A 53 -0.01 7.01 -11.71
N ASP A 54 -0.64 7.97 -11.05
CA ASP A 54 -1.76 8.76 -11.56
C ASP A 54 -1.59 10.20 -11.08
N THR A 55 -2.33 11.13 -11.69
CA THR A 55 -2.26 12.56 -11.38
C THR A 55 -3.57 13.03 -10.78
N SER A 56 -3.53 13.92 -9.80
CA SER A 56 -4.71 14.62 -9.30
C SER A 56 -5.20 15.66 -10.31
N THR A 57 -6.51 15.91 -10.32
CA THR A 57 -7.12 17.04 -11.05
C THR A 57 -6.90 18.36 -10.29
N ALA A 58 -6.89 18.29 -8.95
CA ALA A 58 -6.57 19.40 -8.04
C ALA A 58 -5.96 18.85 -6.75
N GLY A 59 -5.40 19.74 -5.92
CA GLY A 59 -4.66 19.38 -4.72
C GLY A 59 -3.19 19.05 -5.02
N ARG A 60 -2.45 18.66 -3.99
CA ARG A 60 -1.01 18.38 -4.09
C ARG A 60 -0.59 17.24 -3.17
N VAL A 61 0.53 16.61 -3.49
CA VAL A 61 1.17 15.61 -2.62
C VAL A 61 2.46 16.20 -2.07
N LEU A 62 2.68 16.04 -0.78
CA LEU A 62 3.89 16.48 -0.11
C LEU A 62 4.71 15.25 0.34
N ILE A 63 6.03 15.35 0.21
CA ILE A 63 7.01 14.46 0.84
C ILE A 63 7.77 15.31 1.85
N GLU A 64 7.71 14.93 3.13
CA GLU A 64 8.38 15.63 4.24
C GLU A 64 8.08 17.14 4.26
N GLY A 65 6.82 17.51 3.92
CA GLY A 65 6.35 18.88 3.87
C GLY A 65 6.66 19.66 2.59
N CYS A 66 7.40 19.09 1.65
CA CYS A 66 7.70 19.69 0.35
C CYS A 66 6.80 19.11 -0.74
N GLU A 67 6.25 19.98 -1.61
CA GLU A 67 5.45 19.53 -2.75
C GLU A 67 6.29 18.66 -3.70
N ALA A 68 5.75 17.51 -4.08
CA ALA A 68 6.43 16.52 -4.88
C ALA A 68 5.71 16.29 -6.22
N ASP A 69 6.47 16.28 -7.29
CA ASP A 69 6.01 15.89 -8.61
C ASP A 69 5.88 14.35 -8.75
N PRO A 70 5.19 13.84 -9.79
CA PRO A 70 5.03 12.39 -9.98
C PRO A 70 6.36 11.62 -10.11
N THR A 71 7.44 12.25 -10.57
CA THR A 71 8.76 11.61 -10.68
C THR A 71 9.40 11.44 -9.30
N GLN A 72 9.33 12.47 -8.48
CA GLN A 72 9.77 12.43 -7.09
C GLN A 72 8.97 11.39 -6.30
N LEU A 73 7.64 11.33 -6.47
CA LEU A 73 6.81 10.31 -5.83
C LEU A 73 7.25 8.89 -6.21
N ARG A 74 7.53 8.61 -7.49
CA ARG A 74 8.02 7.29 -7.95
C ARG A 74 9.38 6.92 -7.39
N THR A 75 10.22 7.89 -7.05
CA THR A 75 11.54 7.64 -6.44
C THR A 75 11.47 7.46 -4.92
N HIS A 76 10.44 8.00 -4.25
CA HIS A 76 10.28 7.93 -2.79
C HIS A 76 9.32 6.84 -2.34
N SER A 77 8.44 6.37 -3.22
CA SER A 77 7.44 5.35 -2.90
C SER A 77 7.60 4.09 -3.72
N THR A 78 7.03 3.00 -3.23
CA THR A 78 6.81 1.76 -3.97
C THR A 78 5.40 1.26 -3.71
N MET A 79 4.78 0.62 -4.72
CA MET A 79 3.41 0.13 -4.61
C MET A 79 3.30 -1.36 -4.87
N VAL A 80 2.58 -2.05 -3.98
CA VAL A 80 2.13 -3.43 -4.15
C VAL A 80 0.66 -3.40 -4.55
N PHE A 81 0.35 -3.95 -5.71
CA PHE A 81 -1.01 -4.00 -6.25
C PHE A 81 -1.78 -5.21 -5.73
N GLN A 82 -3.10 -5.11 -5.70
CA GLN A 82 -4.01 -6.20 -5.36
C GLN A 82 -3.78 -7.45 -6.23
N ARG A 83 -3.56 -7.25 -7.53
CA ARG A 83 -3.20 -8.31 -8.47
C ARG A 83 -1.72 -8.24 -8.80
N SER A 84 -0.97 -9.25 -8.40
CA SER A 84 0.45 -9.36 -8.70
C SER A 84 0.68 -9.76 -10.16
N VAL A 85 1.48 -8.98 -10.87
CA VAL A 85 1.94 -9.32 -12.23
C VAL A 85 3.38 -9.79 -12.14
N MET A 86 3.62 -11.02 -12.69
CA MET A 86 4.95 -11.62 -12.73
C MET A 86 5.55 -11.53 -14.13
N PHE A 87 6.80 -11.09 -14.21
CA PHE A 87 7.60 -11.22 -15.41
C PHE A 87 7.88 -12.70 -15.70
N GLY A 88 7.94 -13.09 -16.99
CA GLY A 88 8.20 -14.46 -17.46
C GLY A 88 9.64 -14.92 -17.22
N THR A 89 10.14 -14.78 -16.00
CA THR A 89 11.51 -15.09 -15.60
C THR A 89 11.55 -15.65 -14.17
N SER A 90 12.74 -15.84 -13.61
CA SER A 90 12.92 -16.34 -12.24
C SER A 90 12.37 -15.37 -11.17
N VAL A 91 12.12 -15.90 -9.98
CA VAL A 91 11.78 -15.10 -8.78
C VAL A 91 12.87 -14.07 -8.50
N TYR A 92 14.14 -14.49 -8.53
CA TYR A 92 15.27 -13.57 -8.36
C TYR A 92 15.19 -12.37 -9.30
N ASN A 93 15.01 -12.61 -10.60
CA ASN A 93 14.94 -11.54 -11.58
C ASN A 93 13.70 -10.66 -11.42
N ASN A 94 12.59 -11.21 -10.94
CA ASN A 94 11.40 -10.42 -10.61
C ASN A 94 11.69 -9.44 -9.47
N VAL A 95 12.34 -9.89 -8.40
CA VAL A 95 12.67 -9.04 -7.23
C VAL A 95 13.79 -8.06 -7.57
N ALA A 96 14.80 -8.50 -8.29
CA ALA A 96 15.95 -7.68 -8.69
C ALA A 96 15.62 -6.60 -9.75
N TYR A 97 14.44 -6.67 -10.39
CA TYR A 97 14.14 -5.85 -11.57
C TYR A 97 14.26 -4.35 -11.30
N GLY A 98 13.62 -3.86 -10.25
CA GLY A 98 13.68 -2.44 -9.88
C GLY A 98 15.10 -1.98 -9.51
N LEU A 99 15.82 -2.80 -8.75
CA LEU A 99 17.20 -2.51 -8.35
C LEU A 99 18.16 -2.39 -9.56
N LYS A 100 17.94 -3.24 -10.58
CA LYS A 100 18.72 -3.15 -11.84
C LYS A 100 18.44 -1.85 -12.60
N ILE A 101 17.18 -1.41 -12.64
CA ILE A 101 16.80 -0.13 -13.28
C ILE A 101 17.46 1.06 -12.55
N GLU A 102 17.56 0.99 -11.24
CA GLU A 102 18.20 2.02 -10.41
C GLU A 102 19.74 1.97 -10.48
N GLY A 103 20.33 1.02 -11.20
CA GLY A 103 21.78 0.89 -11.33
C GLY A 103 22.48 0.40 -10.06
N VAL A 104 21.75 -0.27 -9.16
CA VAL A 104 22.33 -0.84 -7.93
C VAL A 104 23.41 -1.88 -8.29
N PRO A 105 24.57 -1.86 -7.64
CA PRO A 105 25.65 -2.82 -7.88
C PRO A 105 25.20 -4.29 -7.69
N SER A 106 25.69 -5.20 -8.53
CA SER A 106 25.24 -6.61 -8.55
C SER A 106 25.40 -7.33 -7.20
N HIS A 107 26.45 -7.03 -6.44
CA HIS A 107 26.66 -7.63 -5.12
C HIS A 107 25.58 -7.19 -4.12
N GLU A 108 25.20 -5.93 -4.16
CA GLU A 108 24.16 -5.35 -3.32
C GLU A 108 22.78 -5.85 -3.73
N ILE A 109 22.49 -5.97 -5.03
CA ILE A 109 21.24 -6.60 -5.54
C ILE A 109 21.06 -7.99 -4.93
N SER A 110 22.12 -8.81 -4.90
CA SER A 110 22.04 -10.17 -4.37
C SER A 110 21.67 -10.19 -2.88
N LEU A 111 22.23 -9.28 -2.10
CA LEU A 111 21.92 -9.15 -0.67
C LEU A 111 20.49 -8.68 -0.42
N ARG A 112 20.07 -7.63 -1.12
CA ARG A 112 18.71 -7.07 -1.00
C ARG A 112 17.65 -8.07 -1.45
N VAL A 113 17.86 -8.79 -2.55
CA VAL A 113 16.94 -9.84 -3.01
C VAL A 113 16.82 -10.95 -1.98
N LYS A 114 17.93 -11.44 -1.43
CA LYS A 114 17.92 -12.48 -0.39
C LYS A 114 17.16 -12.02 0.85
N SER A 115 17.42 -10.82 1.34
CA SER A 115 16.71 -10.22 2.48
C SER A 115 15.21 -10.07 2.21
N ALA A 116 14.84 -9.57 1.03
CA ALA A 116 13.44 -9.36 0.66
C ALA A 116 12.68 -10.70 0.53
N LEU A 117 13.31 -11.74 0.00
CA LEU A 117 12.70 -13.07 -0.09
C LEU A 117 12.55 -13.71 1.29
N ALA A 118 13.53 -13.55 2.18
CA ALA A 118 13.42 -14.01 3.56
C ALA A 118 12.27 -13.34 4.31
N ALA A 119 12.08 -12.03 4.13
CA ALA A 119 10.99 -11.28 4.75
C ALA A 119 9.57 -11.80 4.40
N VAL A 120 9.44 -12.54 3.30
CA VAL A 120 8.17 -13.11 2.83
C VAL A 120 8.18 -14.64 2.78
N ASN A 121 9.10 -15.31 3.48
CA ASN A 121 9.26 -16.76 3.54
C ASN A 121 9.35 -17.43 2.15
N LEU A 122 10.24 -16.90 1.28
CA LEU A 122 10.52 -17.45 -0.04
C LEU A 122 12.02 -17.76 -0.26
N GLU A 123 12.77 -18.04 0.82
CA GLU A 123 14.15 -18.51 0.70
C GLU A 123 14.18 -19.82 -0.10
N GLY A 124 15.14 -19.93 -1.01
CA GLY A 124 15.29 -21.10 -1.90
C GLY A 124 14.40 -21.06 -3.13
N PHE A 125 13.59 -20.03 -3.33
CA PHE A 125 12.74 -19.88 -4.51
C PHE A 125 13.41 -19.09 -5.65
N GLU A 126 14.61 -18.58 -5.46
CA GLU A 126 15.29 -17.64 -6.35
C GLU A 126 15.31 -18.09 -7.81
N ARG A 127 15.54 -19.40 -8.04
CA ARG A 127 15.64 -19.99 -9.39
C ARG A 127 14.31 -20.43 -9.97
N ARG A 128 13.21 -20.48 -9.18
CA ARG A 128 11.90 -20.89 -9.67
C ARG A 128 11.35 -19.86 -10.65
N HIS A 129 10.61 -20.34 -11.65
CA HIS A 129 9.94 -19.46 -12.60
C HIS A 129 8.73 -18.80 -11.96
N ALA A 130 8.70 -17.46 -11.86
CA ALA A 130 7.73 -16.74 -11.07
C ALA A 130 6.26 -16.98 -11.51
N ARG A 131 5.99 -17.12 -12.82
CA ARG A 131 4.63 -17.41 -13.32
C ARG A 131 4.11 -18.82 -12.97
N LYS A 132 4.98 -19.74 -12.54
CA LYS A 132 4.59 -21.11 -12.15
C LYS A 132 4.25 -21.23 -10.66
N LEU A 133 4.38 -20.16 -9.93
CA LEU A 133 4.04 -20.08 -8.51
C LEU A 133 2.51 -19.98 -8.30
N SER A 134 2.03 -20.42 -7.14
CA SER A 134 0.65 -20.17 -6.71
C SER A 134 0.37 -18.67 -6.59
N SER A 135 -0.91 -18.27 -6.59
CA SER A 135 -1.30 -16.85 -6.44
C SER A 135 -0.77 -16.23 -5.16
N GLY A 136 -0.79 -16.96 -4.04
CA GLY A 136 -0.24 -16.50 -2.76
C GLY A 136 1.29 -16.34 -2.80
N GLU A 137 2.01 -17.26 -3.44
CA GLU A 137 3.46 -17.13 -3.64
C GLU A 137 3.79 -15.96 -4.58
N GLN A 138 3.01 -15.75 -5.66
CA GLN A 138 3.18 -14.59 -6.54
C GLN A 138 2.97 -13.28 -5.81
N GLN A 139 1.96 -13.19 -4.94
CA GLN A 139 1.72 -12.01 -4.13
C GLN A 139 2.89 -11.74 -3.15
N ARG A 140 3.47 -12.80 -2.56
CA ARG A 140 4.68 -12.69 -1.73
C ARG A 140 5.89 -12.23 -2.54
N VAL A 141 6.05 -12.68 -3.79
CA VAL A 141 7.09 -12.16 -4.70
C VAL A 141 6.87 -10.68 -5.02
N ALA A 142 5.62 -10.24 -5.23
CA ALA A 142 5.31 -8.83 -5.44
C ALA A 142 5.65 -7.97 -4.22
N MET A 143 5.35 -8.47 -3.01
CA MET A 143 5.77 -7.82 -1.76
C MET A 143 7.31 -7.77 -1.67
N ALA A 144 8.02 -8.86 -1.91
CA ALA A 144 9.49 -8.89 -1.90
C ALA A 144 10.09 -7.89 -2.89
N ARG A 145 9.50 -7.75 -4.09
CA ARG A 145 9.90 -6.75 -5.10
C ARG A 145 9.84 -5.33 -4.56
N ALA A 146 8.77 -5.00 -3.84
CA ALA A 146 8.60 -3.68 -3.23
C ALA A 146 9.57 -3.47 -2.05
N LEU A 147 9.77 -4.51 -1.23
CA LEU A 147 10.67 -4.44 -0.07
C LEU A 147 12.13 -4.23 -0.48
N ALA A 148 12.57 -4.86 -1.56
CA ALA A 148 13.94 -4.77 -2.05
C ALA A 148 14.37 -3.34 -2.43
N LEU A 149 13.43 -2.48 -2.85
CA LEU A 149 13.70 -1.09 -3.24
C LEU A 149 14.01 -0.17 -2.06
N GLU A 150 13.66 -0.56 -0.83
CA GLU A 150 13.94 0.22 0.40
C GLU A 150 13.45 1.68 0.35
N ARG A 151 12.35 1.95 -0.35
CA ARG A 151 11.74 3.27 -0.42
C ARG A 151 11.17 3.71 0.93
N GLY A 152 11.15 5.02 1.20
CA GLY A 152 10.61 5.59 2.44
C GLY A 152 9.11 5.41 2.61
N VAL A 153 8.36 5.24 1.50
CA VAL A 153 6.91 5.02 1.50
C VAL A 153 6.58 3.68 0.84
N LEU A 154 5.84 2.84 1.57
CA LEU A 154 5.27 1.58 1.06
C LEU A 154 3.76 1.70 0.95
N LEU A 155 3.26 1.65 -0.27
CA LEU A 155 1.83 1.71 -0.61
C LEU A 155 1.36 0.29 -0.93
N VAL A 156 0.29 -0.18 -0.28
CA VAL A 156 -0.13 -1.58 -0.37
C VAL A 156 -1.63 -1.63 -0.63
N ASP A 157 -2.02 -2.05 -1.83
CA ASP A 157 -3.42 -2.07 -2.25
C ASP A 157 -4.01 -3.47 -2.09
N GLU A 158 -4.86 -3.66 -1.09
CA GLU A 158 -5.58 -4.91 -0.78
C GLU A 158 -4.72 -6.20 -0.90
N PRO A 159 -3.56 -6.27 -0.24
CA PRO A 159 -2.53 -7.28 -0.54
C PRO A 159 -2.92 -8.71 -0.19
N THR A 160 -3.94 -8.90 0.63
CA THR A 160 -4.38 -10.21 1.14
C THR A 160 -5.74 -10.64 0.58
N ALA A 161 -6.31 -9.86 -0.33
CA ALA A 161 -7.54 -10.24 -1.02
C ALA A 161 -7.32 -11.56 -1.76
N ASN A 162 -8.20 -12.53 -1.55
CA ASN A 162 -8.16 -13.86 -2.15
C ASN A 162 -6.95 -14.74 -1.76
N LEU A 163 -6.29 -14.44 -0.63
CA LEU A 163 -5.25 -15.31 -0.08
C LEU A 163 -5.80 -16.21 1.04
N ASP A 164 -5.22 -17.39 1.16
CA ASP A 164 -5.43 -18.22 2.34
C ASP A 164 -4.82 -17.55 3.59
N PRO A 165 -5.27 -17.93 4.80
CA PRO A 165 -4.82 -17.31 6.04
C PRO A 165 -3.31 -17.36 6.26
N ALA A 166 -2.62 -18.44 5.84
CA ALA A 166 -1.19 -18.59 6.05
C ALA A 166 -0.40 -17.60 5.20
N ASN A 167 -0.75 -17.46 3.90
CA ASN A 167 -0.14 -16.45 3.03
C ASN A 167 -0.47 -15.02 3.48
N ALA A 168 -1.70 -14.78 3.92
CA ALA A 168 -2.10 -13.46 4.46
C ALA A 168 -1.26 -13.07 5.67
N MET A 169 -1.04 -13.97 6.63
CA MET A 169 -0.21 -13.72 7.82
C MET A 169 1.23 -13.33 7.48
N ILE A 170 1.84 -13.98 6.48
CA ILE A 170 3.21 -13.65 6.05
C ILE A 170 3.27 -12.23 5.52
N ILE A 171 2.32 -11.84 4.67
CA ILE A 171 2.24 -10.47 4.11
C ILE A 171 1.95 -9.45 5.22
N GLU A 172 1.03 -9.72 6.13
CA GLU A 172 0.74 -8.85 7.27
C GLU A 172 1.97 -8.61 8.15
N ARG A 173 2.76 -9.66 8.41
CA ARG A 173 4.02 -9.55 9.14
C ARG A 173 5.02 -8.67 8.38
N ALA A 174 5.19 -8.89 7.07
CA ALA A 174 6.09 -8.10 6.25
C ALA A 174 5.70 -6.60 6.22
N ILE A 175 4.39 -6.28 6.21
CA ILE A 175 3.86 -4.93 6.34
C ILE A 175 4.25 -4.31 7.69
N LYS A 176 4.00 -5.01 8.81
CA LYS A 176 4.34 -4.54 10.15
C LYS A 176 5.84 -4.31 10.33
N ASP A 177 6.67 -5.25 9.86
CA ASP A 177 8.12 -5.12 9.96
C ASP A 177 8.64 -3.96 9.11
N SER A 178 8.04 -3.72 7.93
CA SER A 178 8.36 -2.58 7.06
C SER A 178 8.06 -1.23 7.73
N ALA A 179 6.97 -1.15 8.48
CA ALA A 179 6.57 0.10 9.15
C ALA A 179 7.62 0.60 10.16
N ARG A 180 8.53 -0.26 10.64
CA ARG A 180 9.60 0.17 11.58
C ARG A 180 10.55 1.22 11.00
N SER A 181 10.69 1.27 9.67
CA SER A 181 11.62 2.17 8.97
C SER A 181 10.99 2.94 7.82
N ARG A 182 9.68 2.78 7.58
CA ARG A 182 8.95 3.40 6.46
C ARG A 182 7.61 3.94 6.93
N ALA A 183 7.04 4.86 6.14
CA ALA A 183 5.62 5.14 6.19
C ALA A 183 4.89 4.08 5.36
N VAL A 184 3.88 3.44 5.94
CA VAL A 184 3.08 2.44 5.23
C VAL A 184 1.64 2.93 5.09
N LEU A 185 1.15 2.96 3.85
CA LEU A 185 -0.26 3.20 3.56
C LEU A 185 -0.88 1.93 2.97
N LEU A 186 -1.82 1.35 3.70
CA LEU A 186 -2.52 0.12 3.35
C LEU A 186 -3.96 0.44 2.95
N SER A 187 -4.43 -0.05 1.81
CA SER A 187 -5.87 -0.11 1.55
C SER A 187 -6.42 -1.48 1.96
N SER A 188 -7.58 -1.51 2.58
CA SER A 188 -8.24 -2.77 2.94
C SER A 188 -9.75 -2.59 3.07
N HIS A 189 -10.51 -3.60 2.63
CA HIS A 189 -11.92 -3.77 3.00
C HIS A 189 -12.08 -4.78 4.16
N ASN A 190 -10.99 -5.40 4.61
CA ASN A 190 -10.97 -6.37 5.72
C ASN A 190 -10.77 -5.62 7.05
N LEU A 191 -11.87 -5.35 7.78
CA LEU A 191 -11.85 -4.62 9.04
C LEU A 191 -11.02 -5.32 10.15
N PRO A 192 -11.10 -6.65 10.34
CA PRO A 192 -10.20 -7.35 11.25
C PRO A 192 -8.72 -7.14 10.93
N GLN A 193 -8.33 -7.12 9.65
CA GLN A 193 -6.96 -6.81 9.23
C GLN A 193 -6.58 -5.37 9.57
N ALA A 194 -7.41 -4.39 9.19
CA ALA A 194 -7.17 -2.99 9.50
C ALA A 194 -6.98 -2.79 11.02
N ARG A 195 -7.85 -3.40 11.84
CA ARG A 195 -7.75 -3.32 13.32
C ARG A 195 -6.44 -3.87 13.87
N ARG A 196 -5.89 -4.96 13.27
CA ARG A 196 -4.64 -5.60 13.74
C ARG A 196 -3.37 -4.88 13.29
N LEU A 197 -3.39 -4.24 12.13
CA LEU A 197 -2.19 -3.71 11.50
C LEU A 197 -1.97 -2.23 11.77
N SER A 198 -3.05 -1.44 11.89
CA SER A 198 -2.99 0.02 11.83
C SER A 198 -2.64 0.67 13.16
N GLN A 199 -1.96 1.79 13.09
CA GLN A 199 -1.88 2.81 14.12
C GLN A 199 -2.85 3.96 13.82
N HIS A 200 -3.22 4.15 12.54
CA HIS A 200 -4.21 5.13 12.12
C HIS A 200 -5.13 4.53 11.06
N VAL A 201 -6.43 4.79 11.13
CA VAL A 201 -7.44 4.30 10.19
C VAL A 201 -8.17 5.49 9.59
N VAL A 202 -8.37 5.46 8.28
CA VAL A 202 -9.10 6.48 7.52
C VAL A 202 -10.22 5.80 6.75
N HIS A 203 -11.47 6.21 6.95
CA HIS A 203 -12.62 5.72 6.18
C HIS A 203 -12.85 6.61 4.97
N LEU A 204 -12.67 6.02 3.80
CA LEU A 204 -12.95 6.65 2.51
C LEU A 204 -14.29 6.15 1.97
N TYR A 205 -15.23 7.06 1.76
CA TYR A 205 -16.55 6.76 1.22
C TYR A 205 -16.90 7.73 0.08
N ARG A 206 -17.22 7.21 -1.11
CA ARG A 206 -17.54 7.99 -2.32
C ARG A 206 -16.54 9.11 -2.59
N GLY A 207 -15.26 8.78 -2.55
CA GLY A 207 -14.17 9.71 -2.83
C GLY A 207 -13.88 10.74 -1.74
N ARG A 208 -14.48 10.66 -0.55
CA ARG A 208 -14.27 11.58 0.56
C ARG A 208 -13.83 10.86 1.83
N VAL A 209 -12.94 11.47 2.59
CA VAL A 209 -12.66 11.03 3.96
C VAL A 209 -13.86 11.41 4.82
N VAL A 210 -14.46 10.42 5.47
CA VAL A 210 -15.64 10.63 6.32
C VAL A 210 -15.30 10.54 7.80
N GLU A 211 -14.30 9.75 8.15
CA GLU A 211 -13.79 9.66 9.52
C GLU A 211 -12.37 9.14 9.51
N GLU A 212 -11.58 9.57 10.48
CA GLU A 212 -10.24 9.04 10.74
C GLU A 212 -9.94 9.02 12.24
N GLY A 213 -9.02 8.16 12.66
CA GLY A 213 -8.62 8.06 14.05
C GLY A 213 -7.79 6.82 14.38
N GLU A 214 -7.47 6.68 15.67
CA GLU A 214 -6.82 5.48 16.17
C GLU A 214 -7.78 4.26 16.11
N PRO A 215 -7.27 3.05 15.84
CA PRO A 215 -8.11 1.85 15.75
C PRO A 215 -8.98 1.60 16.99
N SER A 216 -8.47 1.92 18.18
CA SER A 216 -9.17 1.76 19.45
C SER A 216 -10.50 2.51 19.48
N SER A 217 -10.53 3.77 19.05
CA SER A 217 -11.73 4.60 18.99
C SER A 217 -12.54 4.35 17.71
N PHE A 218 -11.88 4.25 16.58
CA PHE A 218 -12.50 4.07 15.27
C PHE A 218 -13.43 2.84 15.20
N PHE A 219 -12.99 1.70 15.71
CA PHE A 219 -13.75 0.45 15.65
C PHE A 219 -14.72 0.23 16.82
N THR A 220 -14.63 1.00 17.91
CA THR A 220 -15.49 0.80 19.09
C THR A 220 -16.50 1.91 19.29
N ASN A 221 -16.19 3.12 18.86
CA ASN A 221 -17.04 4.30 19.02
C ASN A 221 -16.91 5.24 17.82
N PRO A 222 -17.31 4.80 16.61
CA PRO A 222 -17.28 5.63 15.41
C PRO A 222 -18.20 6.85 15.59
N ARG A 223 -17.74 8.00 15.09
CA ARG A 223 -18.47 9.28 15.21
C ARG A 223 -19.41 9.51 14.03
N ASP A 224 -19.04 9.03 12.85
CA ASP A 224 -19.81 9.18 11.61
C ASP A 224 -20.72 7.95 11.42
N GLU A 225 -22.00 8.19 11.15
CA GLU A 225 -22.98 7.12 10.96
C GLU A 225 -22.62 6.18 9.79
N ARG A 226 -21.98 6.72 8.74
CA ARG A 226 -21.49 5.91 7.61
C ARG A 226 -20.38 4.96 8.04
N THR A 227 -19.51 5.40 8.95
CA THR A 227 -18.45 4.55 9.51
C THR A 227 -19.06 3.44 10.37
N LYS A 228 -20.06 3.74 11.15
CA LYS A 228 -20.78 2.77 11.95
C LYS A 228 -21.44 1.69 11.09
N LEU A 229 -22.23 2.10 10.09
CA LEU A 229 -22.85 1.19 9.13
C LEU A 229 -21.81 0.36 8.35
N PHE A 230 -20.67 0.96 8.02
CA PHE A 230 -19.56 0.23 7.37
C PHE A 230 -18.96 -0.85 8.27
N ILE A 231 -18.75 -0.55 9.55
CA ILE A 231 -18.22 -1.51 10.53
C ILE A 231 -19.23 -2.64 10.80
N GLU A 232 -20.52 -2.34 10.82
CA GLU A 232 -21.60 -3.30 11.00
C GLU A 232 -21.88 -4.15 9.73
N GLY A 233 -21.28 -3.78 8.60
CA GLY A 233 -21.47 -4.46 7.30
C GLY A 233 -22.79 -4.10 6.60
N GLU A 234 -23.43 -3.02 7.01
CA GLU A 234 -24.72 -2.55 6.50
C GLU A 234 -24.61 -1.40 5.49
N LEU A 235 -23.41 -0.85 5.28
CA LEU A 235 -23.21 0.25 4.35
C LEU A 235 -23.37 -0.24 2.91
N GLN A 236 -24.42 0.23 2.25
CA GLN A 236 -24.70 -0.01 0.84
C GLN A 236 -24.19 1.14 -0.04
N PHE A 237 -23.94 0.86 -1.36
CA PHE A 237 -23.51 1.85 -2.36
C PHE A 237 -24.62 2.85 -2.71
#